data_1b32ea20741791fe0e3c34c007607518
#
_entry.id   1b32ea20741791fe0e3c34c007607518
#
_cell.length_a   1.000
_cell.length_b   1.000
_cell.length_c   1.000
_cell.angle_alpha   90.00
_cell.angle_beta   90.00
_cell.angle_gamma   90.00
#
_symmetry.space_group_name_H-M   'P 1'
#
loop_
_entity.id
_entity.type
_entity.pdbx_description
1 polymer ?
#
loop_
_entity_poly.entity_id
_entity_poly.type
_entity_poly.pdbx_seq_one_letter_code
_entity_poly.pdbx_strand_id
1 'polypeptide(L)'
;WTVAEAGGERVGFFGVTDPATDSINPQAAPLTFTDPYAAAQEAATALRAEGVDYVVALSHLGGGDDDLARRVDVDAVLGGHVHSVRTDDVDGTVCTRPGVNGHQFVEVTLDGADASARVVDPSAGPVNEELADALQRRREAAGLTEVVATADDPFERTEETTFGGESRIGNFVADAYRAAGEADVGLQNGGGIREGHPLHGEVTLADLVSVLPFEEPVVVVEVTGAELLCVLAEADGERLDFGEPSWWHAHLSGARLVWDDEANEIVEATVDGEPIEDDRLYRVATAEYLLHSDHEFPTIEERHRAGEFGIQHDVLADHARDGGLDVDVEGRIEFVHSATGEANTPAE
;
A
#
# COMPACT_ATOMS: atom_id res chain seq x y z
N TRP A 1 -19.45 12.46 -15.42
CA TRP A 1 -19.29 11.66 -16.65
C TRP A 1 -18.96 12.53 -17.87
N THR A 2 -18.45 11.91 -18.93
CA THR A 2 -18.10 12.56 -20.19
C THR A 2 -18.35 11.63 -21.38
N VAL A 3 -18.41 12.18 -22.60
CA VAL A 3 -18.51 11.40 -23.84
C VAL A 3 -17.32 11.71 -24.74
N ALA A 4 -16.71 10.67 -25.30
CA ALA A 4 -15.66 10.77 -26.31
C ALA A 4 -16.10 10.08 -27.60
N GLU A 5 -15.55 10.51 -28.73
CA GLU A 5 -15.75 9.87 -30.06
C GLU A 5 -14.45 9.15 -30.43
N ALA A 6 -14.55 7.87 -30.77
CA ALA A 6 -13.44 7.05 -31.22
C ALA A 6 -13.93 6.07 -32.33
N GLY A 7 -13.24 6.01 -33.46
CA GLY A 7 -13.58 5.09 -34.53
C GLY A 7 -14.95 5.30 -35.20
N GLY A 8 -15.62 6.41 -34.92
CA GLY A 8 -16.99 6.70 -35.39
C GLY A 8 -18.07 6.34 -34.36
N GLU A 9 -17.69 5.76 -33.23
CA GLU A 9 -18.55 5.39 -32.09
C GLU A 9 -18.47 6.43 -30.99
N ARG A 10 -19.54 6.58 -30.22
CA ARG A 10 -19.64 7.45 -29.05
C ARG A 10 -19.49 6.61 -27.80
N VAL A 11 -18.43 6.86 -26.98
CA VAL A 11 -18.17 6.15 -25.75
C VAL A 11 -18.42 7.10 -24.57
N GLY A 12 -19.32 6.71 -23.68
CA GLY A 12 -19.58 7.40 -22.42
C GLY A 12 -18.71 6.85 -21.31
N PHE A 13 -18.10 7.73 -20.53
CA PHE A 13 -17.27 7.38 -19.36
C PHE A 13 -17.83 8.02 -18.10
N PHE A 14 -17.85 7.28 -17.00
CA PHE A 14 -18.04 7.85 -15.66
C PHE A 14 -17.04 7.26 -14.68
N GLY A 15 -16.77 7.96 -13.57
CA GLY A 15 -15.88 7.52 -12.51
C GLY A 15 -16.63 7.27 -11.21
N VAL A 16 -16.20 6.23 -10.48
CA VAL A 16 -16.61 5.92 -9.10
C VAL A 16 -15.41 5.55 -8.25
N THR A 17 -15.49 5.85 -6.96
CA THR A 17 -14.43 5.53 -6.00
C THR A 17 -15.00 4.87 -4.75
N ASP A 18 -14.15 4.25 -3.96
CA ASP A 18 -14.49 3.66 -2.67
C ASP A 18 -15.08 4.74 -1.75
N PRO A 19 -16.25 4.49 -1.14
CA PRO A 19 -16.85 5.43 -0.20
C PRO A 19 -16.05 5.63 1.08
N ALA A 20 -15.14 4.71 1.43
CA ALA A 20 -14.23 4.86 2.56
C ALA A 20 -13.02 5.79 2.28
N THR A 21 -12.97 6.46 1.11
CA THR A 21 -11.87 7.35 0.73
C THR A 21 -11.61 8.48 1.75
N ASP A 22 -12.64 8.95 2.48
CA ASP A 22 -12.49 9.97 3.52
C ASP A 22 -11.79 9.47 4.79
N SER A 23 -11.88 8.18 5.10
CA SER A 23 -11.17 7.58 6.24
C SER A 23 -9.69 7.33 5.96
N ILE A 24 -9.33 7.07 4.70
CA ILE A 24 -7.94 6.78 4.29
C ILE A 24 -7.20 8.03 3.78
N ASN A 25 -7.89 9.13 3.53
CA ASN A 25 -7.29 10.39 3.08
C ASN A 25 -7.84 11.58 3.86
N PRO A 26 -7.08 12.11 4.84
CA PRO A 26 -7.53 13.26 5.65
C PRO A 26 -7.91 14.50 4.83
N GLN A 27 -7.31 14.68 3.64
CA GLN A 27 -7.64 15.79 2.74
C GLN A 27 -9.01 15.63 2.08
N ALA A 28 -9.58 14.43 2.08
CA ALA A 28 -10.92 14.16 1.58
C ALA A 28 -12.03 14.47 2.61
N ALA A 29 -11.71 14.76 3.87
CA ALA A 29 -12.68 15.07 4.93
C ALA A 29 -13.73 16.16 4.59
N PRO A 30 -13.45 17.21 3.75
CA PRO A 30 -14.47 18.14 3.31
C PRO A 30 -15.48 17.59 2.30
N LEU A 31 -15.25 16.38 1.76
CA LEU A 31 -16.08 15.72 0.75
C LEU A 31 -17.12 14.82 1.43
N THR A 32 -18.19 14.52 0.72
CA THR A 32 -19.18 13.51 1.13
C THR A 32 -19.22 12.44 0.07
N PHE A 33 -18.88 11.22 0.44
CA PHE A 33 -18.98 10.06 -0.42
C PHE A 33 -20.38 9.45 -0.31
N THR A 34 -20.98 9.16 -1.46
CA THR A 34 -22.32 8.56 -1.55
C THR A 34 -22.23 7.11 -2.00
N ASP A 35 -23.35 6.40 -2.02
CA ASP A 35 -23.41 5.04 -2.57
C ASP A 35 -22.90 5.02 -4.02
N PRO A 36 -21.77 4.35 -4.31
CA PRO A 36 -21.14 4.37 -5.63
C PRO A 36 -22.01 3.66 -6.69
N TYR A 37 -22.77 2.64 -6.32
CA TYR A 37 -23.59 1.89 -7.26
C TYR A 37 -24.84 2.69 -7.68
N ALA A 38 -25.43 3.43 -6.75
CA ALA A 38 -26.54 4.32 -7.06
C ALA A 38 -26.09 5.46 -7.99
N ALA A 39 -24.93 6.07 -7.71
CA ALA A 39 -24.33 7.11 -8.54
C ALA A 39 -23.96 6.58 -9.93
N ALA A 40 -23.37 5.39 -10.01
CA ALA A 40 -23.05 4.71 -11.28
C ALA A 40 -24.29 4.43 -12.12
N GLN A 41 -25.37 3.94 -11.51
CA GLN A 41 -26.65 3.68 -12.20
C GLN A 41 -27.26 4.96 -12.77
N GLU A 42 -27.19 6.06 -12.04
CA GLU A 42 -27.66 7.37 -12.52
C GLU A 42 -26.81 7.86 -13.70
N ALA A 43 -25.47 7.76 -13.62
CA ALA A 43 -24.56 8.17 -14.67
C ALA A 43 -24.73 7.31 -15.94
N ALA A 44 -24.80 5.99 -15.81
CA ALA A 44 -25.02 5.08 -16.94
C ALA A 44 -26.36 5.36 -17.63
N THR A 45 -27.44 5.59 -16.86
CA THR A 45 -28.74 5.94 -17.41
C THR A 45 -28.71 7.26 -18.18
N ALA A 46 -28.02 8.28 -17.67
CA ALA A 46 -27.85 9.56 -18.36
C ALA A 46 -27.06 9.42 -19.66
N LEU A 47 -25.96 8.66 -19.65
CA LEU A 47 -25.14 8.39 -20.84
C LEU A 47 -25.92 7.64 -21.93
N ARG A 48 -26.68 6.58 -21.56
CA ARG A 48 -27.56 5.87 -22.51
C ARG A 48 -28.62 6.81 -23.10
N ALA A 49 -29.17 7.72 -22.30
CA ALA A 49 -30.14 8.71 -22.76
C ALA A 49 -29.54 9.74 -23.73
N GLU A 50 -28.21 10.01 -23.67
CA GLU A 50 -27.47 10.81 -24.64
C GLU A 50 -27.20 10.06 -25.96
N GLY A 51 -27.51 8.77 -26.01
CA GLY A 51 -27.35 7.95 -27.21
C GLY A 51 -25.88 7.62 -27.46
N VAL A 52 -25.12 7.28 -26.42
CA VAL A 52 -23.78 6.69 -26.58
C VAL A 52 -23.89 5.23 -27.04
N ASP A 53 -22.90 4.77 -27.79
CA ASP A 53 -22.84 3.38 -28.26
C ASP A 53 -22.35 2.46 -27.15
N TYR A 54 -21.39 2.92 -26.32
CA TYR A 54 -20.83 2.19 -25.20
C TYR A 54 -20.79 3.03 -23.93
N VAL A 55 -20.92 2.36 -22.76
CA VAL A 55 -20.76 2.94 -21.44
C VAL A 55 -19.63 2.22 -20.71
N VAL A 56 -18.60 2.94 -20.30
CA VAL A 56 -17.42 2.41 -19.62
C VAL A 56 -17.30 3.03 -18.22
N ALA A 57 -17.25 2.20 -17.20
CA ALA A 57 -16.99 2.62 -15.83
C ALA A 57 -15.48 2.67 -15.57
N LEU A 58 -14.99 3.81 -15.05
CA LEU A 58 -13.66 3.99 -14.49
C LEU A 58 -13.79 3.80 -12.98
N SER A 59 -13.41 2.63 -12.49
CA SER A 59 -13.67 2.23 -11.11
C SER A 59 -12.42 2.28 -10.25
N HIS A 60 -12.55 2.81 -9.04
CA HIS A 60 -11.57 2.68 -7.96
C HIS A 60 -12.23 2.02 -6.73
N LEU A 61 -13.11 1.02 -6.96
CA LEU A 61 -13.84 0.29 -5.92
C LEU A 61 -13.12 -0.98 -5.46
N GLY A 62 -12.03 -1.38 -6.14
CA GLY A 62 -11.35 -2.61 -5.81
C GLY A 62 -12.24 -3.85 -5.86
N GLY A 63 -12.49 -4.50 -4.75
CA GLY A 63 -13.39 -5.64 -4.65
C GLY A 63 -14.83 -5.38 -5.10
N GLY A 64 -15.27 -4.12 -5.10
CA GLY A 64 -16.59 -3.70 -5.54
C GLY A 64 -16.85 -3.69 -7.05
N ASP A 65 -15.81 -3.92 -7.88
CA ASP A 65 -15.94 -3.92 -9.34
C ASP A 65 -16.92 -4.98 -9.87
N ASP A 66 -16.96 -6.15 -9.26
CA ASP A 66 -17.88 -7.23 -9.63
C ASP A 66 -19.34 -6.86 -9.38
N ASP A 67 -19.60 -6.22 -8.25
CA ASP A 67 -20.93 -5.74 -7.89
C ASP A 67 -21.35 -4.59 -8.81
N LEU A 68 -20.41 -3.73 -9.22
CA LEU A 68 -20.66 -2.69 -10.20
C LEU A 68 -21.12 -3.29 -11.54
N ALA A 69 -20.37 -4.28 -12.06
CA ALA A 69 -20.69 -4.97 -13.31
C ALA A 69 -22.06 -5.67 -13.27
N ARG A 70 -22.43 -6.28 -12.13
CA ARG A 70 -23.71 -6.98 -11.99
C ARG A 70 -24.92 -6.05 -11.83
N ARG A 71 -24.71 -4.84 -11.29
CA ARG A 71 -25.82 -3.93 -10.89
C ARG A 71 -26.09 -2.83 -11.90
N VAL A 72 -25.08 -2.46 -12.71
CA VAL A 72 -25.13 -1.29 -13.57
C VAL A 72 -24.95 -1.71 -15.03
N ASP A 73 -25.76 -1.15 -15.93
CA ASP A 73 -25.70 -1.40 -17.37
C ASP A 73 -24.46 -0.71 -18.00
N VAL A 74 -23.31 -1.39 -17.94
CA VAL A 74 -22.05 -0.96 -18.52
C VAL A 74 -21.46 -2.04 -19.43
N ASP A 75 -20.72 -1.63 -20.46
CA ASP A 75 -20.07 -2.54 -21.39
C ASP A 75 -18.70 -2.99 -20.92
N ALA A 76 -18.03 -2.17 -20.08
CA ALA A 76 -16.77 -2.53 -19.43
C ALA A 76 -16.56 -1.79 -18.12
N VAL A 77 -15.84 -2.44 -17.18
CA VAL A 77 -15.32 -1.86 -15.94
C VAL A 77 -13.80 -1.85 -16.02
N LEU A 78 -13.21 -0.65 -16.00
CA LEU A 78 -11.77 -0.44 -15.93
C LEU A 78 -11.44 -0.13 -14.47
N GLY A 79 -11.02 -1.16 -13.74
CA GLY A 79 -10.82 -1.13 -12.31
C GLY A 79 -9.43 -0.67 -11.88
N GLY A 80 -9.32 -0.30 -10.62
CA GLY A 80 -8.10 0.07 -9.92
C GLY A 80 -8.19 -0.31 -8.44
N HIS A 81 -7.44 0.40 -7.58
CA HIS A 81 -7.36 0.23 -6.13
C HIS A 81 -6.60 -1.03 -5.70
N VAL A 82 -7.03 -2.22 -6.09
CA VAL A 82 -6.31 -3.48 -5.87
C VAL A 82 -5.23 -3.65 -6.92
N HIS A 83 -4.02 -3.99 -6.52
CA HIS A 83 -2.83 -4.02 -7.37
C HIS A 83 -2.71 -5.27 -8.26
N SER A 84 -3.60 -6.24 -8.13
CA SER A 84 -3.60 -7.45 -8.96
C SER A 84 -3.96 -7.16 -10.41
N VAL A 85 -3.34 -7.91 -11.32
CA VAL A 85 -3.69 -7.88 -12.76
C VAL A 85 -4.93 -8.74 -12.99
N ARG A 86 -5.92 -8.21 -13.71
CA ARG A 86 -7.17 -8.91 -13.96
C ARG A 86 -7.75 -8.59 -15.33
N THR A 87 -8.30 -9.63 -16.00
CA THR A 87 -9.12 -9.53 -17.23
C THR A 87 -10.18 -10.61 -17.20
N ASP A 88 -11.33 -10.36 -16.59
CA ASP A 88 -12.41 -11.31 -16.39
C ASP A 88 -13.70 -10.86 -17.07
N ASP A 89 -14.61 -11.79 -17.30
CA ASP A 89 -16.00 -11.54 -17.66
C ASP A 89 -16.88 -11.77 -16.42
N VAL A 90 -17.64 -10.75 -16.07
CA VAL A 90 -18.60 -10.80 -14.95
C VAL A 90 -19.98 -10.59 -15.54
N ASP A 91 -20.74 -11.67 -15.70
CA ASP A 91 -22.12 -11.69 -16.22
C ASP A 91 -22.26 -10.98 -17.61
N GLY A 92 -21.23 -11.06 -18.44
CA GLY A 92 -21.19 -10.46 -19.79
C GLY A 92 -20.54 -9.07 -19.85
N THR A 93 -20.06 -8.56 -18.70
CA THR A 93 -19.32 -7.30 -18.62
C THR A 93 -17.83 -7.58 -18.45
N VAL A 94 -16.97 -7.01 -19.30
CA VAL A 94 -15.50 -7.11 -19.14
C VAL A 94 -15.05 -6.28 -17.96
N CYS A 95 -14.42 -6.93 -16.99
CA CYS A 95 -13.81 -6.31 -15.82
C CYS A 95 -12.29 -6.44 -15.90
N THR A 96 -11.56 -5.33 -15.76
CA THR A 96 -10.10 -5.30 -15.93
C THR A 96 -9.42 -4.54 -14.82
N ARG A 97 -8.18 -4.94 -14.51
CA ARG A 97 -7.19 -4.16 -13.72
C ARG A 97 -5.81 -4.34 -14.33
N PRO A 98 -5.05 -3.27 -14.53
CA PRO A 98 -3.72 -3.35 -15.15
C PRO A 98 -2.58 -3.67 -14.16
N GLY A 99 -2.88 -3.88 -12.88
CA GLY A 99 -1.86 -3.90 -11.84
C GLY A 99 -1.44 -2.50 -11.40
N VAL A 100 -0.20 -2.32 -11.05
CA VAL A 100 0.35 -1.11 -10.41
C VAL A 100 1.57 -0.57 -11.15
N ASN A 101 1.93 0.69 -10.88
CA ASN A 101 3.15 1.36 -11.33
C ASN A 101 3.37 1.43 -12.86
N GLY A 102 2.34 1.16 -13.66
CA GLY A 102 2.47 1.19 -15.13
C GLY A 102 3.31 0.05 -15.71
N HIS A 103 3.54 -1.04 -14.96
CA HIS A 103 4.26 -2.22 -15.44
C HIS A 103 3.55 -2.91 -16.61
N GLN A 104 2.22 -2.76 -16.64
CA GLN A 104 1.37 -3.31 -17.69
C GLN A 104 0.27 -2.32 -18.04
N PHE A 105 -0.37 -2.51 -19.17
CA PHE A 105 -1.67 -1.91 -19.46
C PHE A 105 -2.62 -2.97 -20.02
N VAL A 106 -3.91 -2.69 -19.95
CA VAL A 106 -4.94 -3.57 -20.50
C VAL A 106 -5.56 -2.88 -21.72
N GLU A 107 -5.53 -3.56 -22.85
CA GLU A 107 -6.27 -3.17 -24.04
C GLU A 107 -7.65 -3.82 -24.01
N VAL A 108 -8.70 -2.99 -24.04
CA VAL A 108 -10.09 -3.43 -24.13
C VAL A 108 -10.62 -3.12 -25.51
N THR A 109 -11.20 -4.12 -26.13
CA THR A 109 -11.87 -4.00 -27.43
C THR A 109 -13.37 -4.12 -27.20
N LEU A 110 -14.12 -3.10 -27.66
CA LEU A 110 -15.60 -3.09 -27.70
C LEU A 110 -16.04 -3.29 -29.14
N ASP A 111 -16.86 -4.32 -29.42
CA ASP A 111 -17.35 -4.66 -30.75
C ASP A 111 -18.84 -5.07 -30.68
N GLY A 112 -19.72 -4.09 -30.79
CA GLY A 112 -21.15 -4.29 -30.64
C GLY A 112 -21.53 -4.76 -29.24
N ALA A 113 -22.08 -5.97 -29.14
CA ALA A 113 -22.44 -6.57 -27.84
C ALA A 113 -21.28 -7.36 -27.21
N ASP A 114 -20.17 -7.52 -27.93
CA ASP A 114 -19.03 -8.27 -27.46
C ASP A 114 -17.93 -7.31 -26.95
N ALA A 115 -17.33 -7.65 -25.81
CA ALA A 115 -16.16 -6.97 -25.26
C ALA A 115 -15.07 -7.99 -24.95
N SER A 116 -13.82 -7.61 -25.13
CA SER A 116 -12.69 -8.46 -24.78
C SER A 116 -11.52 -7.63 -24.25
N ALA A 117 -10.67 -8.23 -23.45
CA ALA A 117 -9.52 -7.57 -22.87
C ALA A 117 -8.25 -8.44 -23.00
N ARG A 118 -7.11 -7.79 -23.10
CA ARG A 118 -5.80 -8.44 -23.04
C ARG A 118 -4.79 -7.58 -22.28
N VAL A 119 -3.96 -8.25 -21.51
CA VAL A 119 -2.82 -7.61 -20.84
C VAL A 119 -1.70 -7.39 -21.85
N VAL A 120 -1.08 -6.22 -21.79
CA VAL A 120 0.02 -5.83 -22.68
C VAL A 120 1.21 -5.37 -21.83
N ASP A 121 2.36 -5.98 -22.06
CA ASP A 121 3.64 -5.55 -21.51
C ASP A 121 4.18 -4.39 -22.36
N PRO A 122 4.36 -3.18 -21.78
CA PRO A 122 4.88 -2.03 -22.51
C PRO A 122 6.38 -2.07 -22.76
N SER A 123 7.13 -2.99 -22.15
CA SER A 123 8.60 -3.00 -22.16
C SER A 123 9.22 -3.08 -23.56
N ALA A 124 8.52 -3.70 -24.51
CA ALA A 124 8.90 -3.77 -25.93
C ALA A 124 8.41 -2.59 -26.77
N GLY A 125 7.68 -1.65 -26.16
CA GLY A 125 7.13 -0.47 -26.85
C GLY A 125 8.19 0.61 -27.12
N PRO A 126 7.89 1.56 -28.03
CA PRO A 126 8.76 2.70 -28.27
C PRO A 126 8.77 3.65 -27.07
N VAL A 127 9.93 4.16 -26.72
CA VAL A 127 10.08 5.23 -25.70
C VAL A 127 9.68 6.57 -26.31
N ASN A 128 8.89 7.36 -25.59
CA ASN A 128 8.68 8.75 -25.93
C ASN A 128 9.83 9.59 -25.33
N GLU A 129 10.85 9.86 -26.14
CA GLU A 129 12.07 10.55 -25.72
C GLU A 129 11.79 11.95 -25.13
N GLU A 130 10.85 12.72 -25.69
CA GLU A 130 10.51 14.06 -25.19
C GLU A 130 9.94 14.00 -23.77
N LEU A 131 9.07 13.01 -23.50
CA LEU A 131 8.48 12.81 -22.17
C LEU A 131 9.55 12.28 -21.19
N ALA A 132 10.38 11.33 -21.61
CA ALA A 132 11.46 10.79 -20.81
C ALA A 132 12.44 11.89 -20.38
N ASP A 133 12.88 12.72 -21.33
CA ASP A 133 13.74 13.89 -21.05
C ASP A 133 13.06 14.90 -20.12
N ALA A 134 11.76 15.15 -20.30
CA ALA A 134 11.02 16.07 -19.44
C ALA A 134 10.92 15.57 -17.99
N LEU A 135 10.70 14.27 -17.80
CA LEU A 135 10.68 13.63 -16.48
C LEU A 135 12.07 13.65 -15.84
N GLN A 136 13.11 13.33 -16.60
CA GLN A 136 14.48 13.35 -16.12
C GLN A 136 14.89 14.74 -15.62
N ARG A 137 14.61 15.79 -16.40
CA ARG A 137 14.87 17.19 -15.96
C ARG A 137 14.13 17.56 -14.67
N ARG A 138 12.91 17.07 -14.49
CA ARG A 138 12.14 17.32 -13.25
C ARG A 138 12.75 16.57 -12.05
N ARG A 139 13.17 15.32 -12.25
CA ARG A 139 13.87 14.54 -11.21
C ARG A 139 15.16 15.24 -10.77
N GLU A 140 15.98 15.70 -11.72
CA GLU A 140 17.19 16.45 -11.45
C GLU A 140 16.92 17.78 -10.71
N ALA A 141 15.92 18.54 -11.18
CA ALA A 141 15.54 19.81 -10.57
C ALA A 141 14.98 19.65 -9.14
N ALA A 142 14.37 18.52 -8.84
CA ALA A 142 13.87 18.15 -7.51
C ALA A 142 14.94 17.51 -6.61
N GLY A 143 16.19 17.32 -7.09
CA GLY A 143 17.25 16.65 -6.34
C GLY A 143 17.09 15.14 -6.20
N LEU A 144 16.10 14.54 -6.87
CA LEU A 144 15.75 13.13 -6.74
C LEU A 144 16.82 12.17 -7.29
N THR A 145 17.79 12.68 -8.03
CA THR A 145 18.93 11.92 -8.57
C THR A 145 20.15 11.88 -7.64
N GLU A 146 20.05 12.52 -6.47
CA GLU A 146 21.09 12.44 -5.45
C GLU A 146 21.25 10.99 -4.97
N VAL A 147 22.47 10.45 -5.04
CA VAL A 147 22.82 9.16 -4.44
C VAL A 147 22.97 9.36 -2.93
N VAL A 148 22.15 8.73 -2.14
CA VAL A 148 22.13 8.86 -0.68
C VAL A 148 22.85 7.74 0.03
N ALA A 149 22.95 6.56 -0.60
CA ALA A 149 23.65 5.40 -0.06
C ALA A 149 23.98 4.38 -1.15
N THR A 150 24.64 3.28 -0.77
CA THR A 150 24.86 2.10 -1.62
C THR A 150 24.39 0.85 -0.88
N ALA A 151 23.65 -0.01 -1.57
CA ALA A 151 23.21 -1.30 -1.07
C ALA A 151 23.97 -2.41 -1.81
N ASP A 152 24.82 -3.16 -1.10
CA ASP A 152 25.60 -4.24 -1.69
C ASP A 152 24.73 -5.45 -2.04
N ASP A 153 23.77 -5.78 -1.15
CA ASP A 153 22.78 -6.80 -1.34
C ASP A 153 21.38 -6.18 -1.58
N PRO A 154 20.52 -6.78 -2.43
CA PRO A 154 19.23 -6.20 -2.76
C PRO A 154 18.27 -6.17 -1.56
N PHE A 155 17.52 -5.07 -1.43
CA PHE A 155 16.35 -4.97 -0.58
C PHE A 155 15.13 -5.20 -1.46
N GLU A 156 14.62 -6.41 -1.43
CA GLU A 156 13.43 -6.78 -2.20
C GLU A 156 12.20 -6.02 -1.69
N ARG A 157 11.29 -5.70 -2.61
CA ARG A 157 10.04 -4.99 -2.35
C ARG A 157 8.89 -5.66 -3.09
N THR A 158 8.60 -6.88 -2.68
CA THR A 158 7.51 -7.71 -3.18
C THR A 158 6.40 -7.82 -2.12
N GLU A 159 5.24 -8.30 -2.48
CA GLU A 159 4.17 -8.62 -1.53
C GLU A 159 4.69 -9.52 -0.39
N GLU A 160 5.47 -10.54 -0.73
CA GLU A 160 6.07 -11.46 0.26
C GLU A 160 6.97 -10.74 1.26
N THR A 161 7.80 -9.77 0.82
CA THR A 161 8.70 -9.01 1.70
C THR A 161 7.98 -7.94 2.51
N THR A 162 6.81 -7.50 2.09
CA THR A 162 6.02 -6.49 2.81
C THR A 162 4.99 -7.08 3.76
N PHE A 163 4.52 -8.31 3.48
CA PHE A 163 3.47 -8.96 4.26
C PHE A 163 3.83 -10.36 4.78
N GLY A 164 5.01 -10.87 4.47
CA GLY A 164 5.45 -12.20 4.93
C GLY A 164 6.13 -12.23 6.30
N GLY A 165 6.13 -11.11 7.02
CA GLY A 165 6.82 -10.96 8.31
C GLY A 165 8.06 -10.08 8.23
N GLU A 166 9.12 -10.42 8.95
CA GLU A 166 10.34 -9.63 8.96
C GLU A 166 11.02 -9.60 7.59
N SER A 167 11.46 -8.43 7.16
CA SER A 167 12.22 -8.25 5.92
C SER A 167 13.26 -7.14 6.06
N ARG A 168 14.31 -7.17 5.22
CA ARG A 168 15.36 -6.14 5.22
C ARG A 168 14.80 -4.74 4.95
N ILE A 169 13.86 -4.61 4.00
CA ILE A 169 13.24 -3.32 3.69
C ILE A 169 12.38 -2.82 4.84
N GLY A 170 11.63 -3.73 5.48
CA GLY A 170 10.83 -3.40 6.66
C GLY A 170 11.68 -2.99 7.85
N ASN A 171 12.77 -3.72 8.11
CA ASN A 171 13.72 -3.39 9.16
C ASN A 171 14.36 -2.01 8.92
N PHE A 172 14.80 -1.72 7.69
CA PHE A 172 15.36 -0.42 7.32
C PHE A 172 14.40 0.74 7.60
N VAL A 173 13.13 0.60 7.20
CA VAL A 173 12.12 1.65 7.43
C VAL A 173 11.84 1.83 8.93
N ALA A 174 11.62 0.73 9.66
CA ALA A 174 11.35 0.78 11.09
C ALA A 174 12.55 1.33 11.90
N ASP A 175 13.78 1.00 11.50
CA ASP A 175 15.01 1.54 12.11
C ASP A 175 15.14 3.05 11.88
N ALA A 176 14.84 3.52 10.66
CA ALA A 176 14.86 4.93 10.33
C ALA A 176 13.85 5.72 11.19
N TYR A 177 12.64 5.20 11.35
CA TYR A 177 11.61 5.83 12.18
C TYR A 177 12.00 5.87 13.65
N ARG A 178 12.47 4.72 14.19
CA ARG A 178 12.93 4.63 15.57
C ARG A 178 14.04 5.63 15.85
N ALA A 179 15.02 5.73 14.95
CA ALA A 179 16.15 6.64 15.09
C ALA A 179 15.70 8.11 15.06
N ALA A 180 14.86 8.51 14.08
CA ALA A 180 14.38 9.88 13.94
C ALA A 180 13.53 10.32 15.14
N GLY A 181 12.69 9.42 15.67
CA GLY A 181 11.81 9.68 16.81
C GLY A 181 12.50 9.58 18.16
N GLU A 182 13.76 9.12 18.25
CA GLU A 182 14.41 8.72 19.50
C GLU A 182 13.45 7.85 20.35
N ALA A 183 12.81 6.87 19.68
CA ALA A 183 11.73 6.06 20.24
C ALA A 183 12.23 4.71 20.78
N ASP A 184 11.43 4.08 21.64
CA ASP A 184 11.69 2.71 22.12
C ASP A 184 11.46 1.71 20.99
N VAL A 185 10.40 1.94 20.17
CA VAL A 185 9.98 1.07 19.06
C VAL A 185 9.79 1.89 17.79
N GLY A 186 10.22 1.34 16.64
CA GLY A 186 9.81 1.76 15.32
C GLY A 186 8.77 0.78 14.78
N LEU A 187 7.68 1.29 14.22
CA LEU A 187 6.59 0.50 13.64
C LEU A 187 6.26 1.03 12.24
N GLN A 188 6.31 0.14 11.25
CA GLN A 188 5.84 0.42 9.89
C GLN A 188 4.80 -0.61 9.46
N ASN A 189 3.65 -0.15 8.96
CA ASN A 189 2.65 -1.03 8.37
C ASN A 189 3.13 -1.58 7.01
N GLY A 190 2.85 -2.84 6.72
CA GLY A 190 3.27 -3.50 5.47
C GLY A 190 2.78 -2.75 4.22
N GLY A 191 1.50 -2.38 4.19
CA GLY A 191 0.89 -1.64 3.07
C GLY A 191 1.49 -0.26 2.80
N GLY A 192 2.19 0.33 3.75
CA GLY A 192 2.94 1.58 3.57
C GLY A 192 4.16 1.42 2.67
N ILE A 193 4.83 0.27 2.72
CA ILE A 193 5.99 -0.02 1.86
C ILE A 193 5.50 -0.42 0.48
N ARG A 194 5.82 0.38 -0.54
CA ARG A 194 5.37 0.14 -1.91
C ARG A 194 6.24 -0.87 -2.64
N GLU A 195 5.58 -1.82 -3.30
CA GLU A 195 6.23 -2.76 -4.20
C GLU A 195 6.98 -2.04 -5.33
N GLY A 196 8.08 -2.63 -5.80
CA GLY A 196 8.87 -2.04 -6.85
C GLY A 196 10.18 -2.78 -7.09
N HIS A 197 11.07 -2.16 -7.87
CA HIS A 197 12.41 -2.70 -8.05
C HIS A 197 13.16 -2.74 -6.71
N PRO A 198 13.97 -3.78 -6.48
CA PRO A 198 14.80 -3.85 -5.27
C PRO A 198 15.76 -2.65 -5.20
N LEU A 199 16.01 -2.17 -3.99
CA LEU A 199 17.10 -1.21 -3.78
C LEU A 199 18.43 -1.97 -3.85
N HIS A 200 19.27 -1.63 -4.82
CA HIS A 200 20.55 -2.29 -5.04
C HIS A 200 21.55 -1.39 -5.78
N GLY A 201 22.82 -1.47 -5.43
CA GLY A 201 23.84 -0.58 -5.97
C GLY A 201 23.70 0.85 -5.45
N GLU A 202 23.84 1.85 -6.30
CA GLU A 202 23.62 3.25 -5.93
C GLU A 202 22.12 3.49 -5.68
N VAL A 203 21.78 3.87 -4.46
CA VAL A 203 20.40 4.19 -4.03
C VAL A 203 20.24 5.69 -4.03
N THR A 204 19.28 6.18 -4.81
CA THR A 204 18.98 7.61 -4.95
C THR A 204 17.83 8.04 -4.05
N LEU A 205 17.66 9.35 -3.86
CA LEU A 205 16.50 9.89 -3.17
C LEU A 205 15.19 9.47 -3.86
N ALA A 206 15.16 9.39 -5.21
CA ALA A 206 14.00 8.89 -5.94
C ALA A 206 13.64 7.45 -5.58
N ASP A 207 14.63 6.60 -5.32
CA ASP A 207 14.42 5.21 -4.93
C ASP A 207 13.75 5.16 -3.55
N LEU A 208 14.21 5.96 -2.58
CA LEU A 208 13.58 6.04 -1.25
C LEU A 208 12.18 6.66 -1.27
N VAL A 209 11.94 7.70 -2.08
CA VAL A 209 10.59 8.22 -2.34
C VAL A 209 9.70 7.12 -2.93
N SER A 210 10.22 6.22 -3.76
CA SER A 210 9.44 5.12 -4.31
C SER A 210 9.10 4.02 -3.30
N VAL A 211 9.82 3.94 -2.17
CA VAL A 211 9.50 3.05 -1.04
C VAL A 211 8.30 3.57 -0.26
N LEU A 212 8.35 4.85 0.12
CA LEU A 212 7.31 5.54 0.89
C LEU A 212 6.92 6.85 0.16
N PRO A 213 6.04 6.80 -0.86
CA PRO A 213 5.71 7.97 -1.69
C PRO A 213 4.68 8.91 -1.04
N PHE A 214 4.74 9.09 0.27
CA PHE A 214 3.78 9.87 1.03
C PHE A 214 4.44 11.12 1.61
N GLU A 215 3.77 12.26 1.45
CA GLU A 215 4.15 13.55 2.05
C GLU A 215 3.60 13.68 3.47
N GLU A 216 3.73 12.61 4.25
CA GLU A 216 3.29 12.55 5.64
C GLU A 216 4.48 12.45 6.59
N PRO A 217 4.39 13.06 7.78
CA PRO A 217 5.47 12.99 8.74
C PRO A 217 5.56 11.62 9.42
N VAL A 218 6.74 11.32 9.93
CA VAL A 218 6.93 10.34 11.01
C VAL A 218 6.47 10.99 12.30
N VAL A 219 5.66 10.29 13.07
CA VAL A 219 5.19 10.74 14.38
C VAL A 219 5.68 9.80 15.47
N VAL A 220 5.76 10.30 16.70
CA VAL A 220 5.92 9.48 17.88
C VAL A 220 4.63 9.49 18.66
N VAL A 221 4.16 8.32 19.05
CA VAL A 221 3.06 8.12 19.97
C VAL A 221 3.57 7.56 21.30
N GLU A 222 2.91 7.90 22.40
CA GLU A 222 3.14 7.28 23.72
C GLU A 222 1.95 6.37 24.04
N VAL A 223 2.24 5.08 24.20
CA VAL A 223 1.26 4.03 24.53
C VAL A 223 1.70 3.28 25.79
N THR A 224 0.76 2.75 26.54
CA THR A 224 1.07 1.81 27.63
C THR A 224 1.52 0.47 27.07
N GLY A 225 2.22 -0.35 27.87
CA GLY A 225 2.61 -1.69 27.41
C GLY A 225 1.42 -2.58 27.06
N ALA A 226 0.31 -2.44 27.76
CA ALA A 226 -0.91 -3.15 27.42
C ALA A 226 -1.46 -2.71 26.04
N GLU A 227 -1.43 -1.42 25.71
CA GLU A 227 -1.80 -0.90 24.38
C GLU A 227 -0.77 -1.34 23.33
N LEU A 228 0.53 -1.34 23.64
CA LEU A 228 1.57 -1.83 22.70
C LEU A 228 1.36 -3.31 22.34
N LEU A 229 1.01 -4.16 23.31
CA LEU A 229 0.67 -5.56 23.02
C LEU A 229 -0.57 -5.68 22.11
N CYS A 230 -1.56 -4.81 22.29
CA CYS A 230 -2.71 -4.76 21.36
C CYS A 230 -2.26 -4.34 19.95
N VAL A 231 -1.45 -3.30 19.82
CA VAL A 231 -0.88 -2.82 18.54
C VAL A 231 -0.11 -3.93 17.84
N LEU A 232 0.75 -4.66 18.55
CA LEU A 232 1.49 -5.77 17.99
C LEU A 232 0.57 -6.91 17.49
N ALA A 233 -0.52 -7.19 18.19
CA ALA A 233 -1.49 -8.20 17.80
C ALA A 233 -2.38 -7.76 16.62
N GLU A 234 -2.54 -6.46 16.40
CA GLU A 234 -3.29 -5.89 15.26
C GLU A 234 -2.57 -6.06 13.91
N ALA A 235 -1.30 -6.49 13.93
CA ALA A 235 -0.54 -6.80 12.73
C ALA A 235 -0.95 -8.09 12.03
N ASP A 236 -1.73 -8.96 12.68
CA ASP A 236 -2.25 -10.20 12.11
C ASP A 236 -3.25 -9.92 10.97
N GLY A 237 -3.00 -10.52 9.79
CA GLY A 237 -3.81 -10.32 8.60
C GLY A 237 -5.27 -10.77 8.74
N GLU A 238 -5.58 -11.72 9.63
CA GLU A 238 -6.97 -12.10 9.94
C GLU A 238 -7.78 -10.98 10.61
N ARG A 239 -7.10 -9.98 11.17
CA ARG A 239 -7.72 -8.83 11.83
C ARG A 239 -7.92 -7.63 10.91
N LEU A 240 -7.37 -7.68 9.69
CA LEU A 240 -7.54 -6.65 8.67
C LEU A 240 -8.80 -6.95 7.84
N ASP A 241 -9.56 -5.94 7.51
CA ASP A 241 -10.77 -6.08 6.70
C ASP A 241 -10.50 -6.07 5.17
N PHE A 242 -9.26 -5.84 4.76
CA PHE A 242 -8.81 -5.75 3.36
C PHE A 242 -7.68 -6.68 2.99
N GLY A 243 -7.08 -7.41 3.95
CA GLY A 243 -5.91 -8.25 3.77
C GLY A 243 -6.22 -9.71 3.44
N GLU A 244 -5.14 -10.48 3.25
CA GLU A 244 -5.20 -11.92 3.19
C GLU A 244 -4.89 -12.49 4.60
N PRO A 245 -5.56 -13.56 5.03
CA PRO A 245 -5.34 -14.13 6.38
C PRO A 245 -3.91 -14.53 6.68
N SER A 246 -3.11 -14.80 5.64
CA SER A 246 -1.69 -15.17 5.76
C SER A 246 -0.75 -13.97 5.90
N TRP A 247 -1.25 -12.75 5.83
CA TRP A 247 -0.43 -11.56 5.91
C TRP A 247 -0.03 -11.23 7.35
N TRP A 248 1.18 -10.71 7.47
CA TRP A 248 1.65 -10.01 8.65
C TRP A 248 1.89 -8.53 8.31
N HIS A 249 1.22 -7.63 8.98
CA HIS A 249 1.11 -6.23 8.56
C HIS A 249 2.01 -5.27 9.34
N ALA A 250 3.07 -5.74 9.96
CA ALA A 250 4.00 -4.90 10.71
C ALA A 250 5.46 -5.22 10.43
N HIS A 251 6.29 -4.17 10.45
CA HIS A 251 7.73 -4.25 10.56
C HIS A 251 8.18 -3.50 11.81
N LEU A 252 9.15 -4.03 12.53
CA LEU A 252 9.52 -3.58 13.87
C LEU A 252 10.99 -3.20 13.97
N SER A 253 11.28 -2.21 14.83
CA SER A 253 12.61 -1.89 15.33
C SER A 253 12.55 -1.71 16.85
N GLY A 254 13.57 -2.17 17.56
CA GLY A 254 13.63 -2.10 19.03
C GLY A 254 12.69 -3.04 19.76
N ALA A 255 11.77 -3.70 19.07
CA ALA A 255 10.89 -4.73 19.59
C ALA A 255 11.15 -6.08 18.92
N ARG A 256 10.87 -7.16 19.64
CA ARG A 256 10.86 -8.54 19.13
C ARG A 256 9.54 -9.19 19.50
N LEU A 257 8.99 -9.97 18.57
CA LEU A 257 7.71 -10.64 18.71
C LEU A 257 7.83 -12.11 18.28
N VAL A 258 7.27 -13.00 19.08
CA VAL A 258 6.98 -14.40 18.71
C VAL A 258 5.47 -14.55 18.65
N TRP A 259 4.97 -14.91 17.47
CA TRP A 259 3.55 -15.04 17.18
C TRP A 259 3.18 -16.51 16.94
N ASP A 260 2.10 -16.97 17.58
CA ASP A 260 1.50 -18.27 17.30
C ASP A 260 0.38 -18.08 16.26
N ASP A 261 0.63 -18.52 15.02
CA ASP A 261 -0.28 -18.35 13.88
C ASP A 261 -1.45 -19.35 13.86
N GLU A 262 -1.44 -20.39 14.70
CA GLU A 262 -2.61 -21.25 14.90
C GLU A 262 -3.54 -20.72 16.00
N ALA A 263 -2.95 -20.19 17.07
CA ALA A 263 -3.70 -19.63 18.20
C ALA A 263 -4.10 -18.15 18.00
N ASN A 264 -3.49 -17.46 17.03
CA ASN A 264 -3.61 -16.03 16.77
C ASN A 264 -3.32 -15.18 18.02
N GLU A 265 -2.19 -15.51 18.70
CA GLU A 265 -1.79 -14.85 19.94
C GLU A 265 -0.28 -14.61 20.05
N ILE A 266 0.08 -13.61 20.84
CA ILE A 266 1.47 -13.31 21.19
C ILE A 266 1.98 -14.37 22.18
N VAL A 267 3.05 -15.08 21.81
CA VAL A 267 3.77 -16.01 22.72
C VAL A 267 4.78 -15.25 23.55
N GLU A 268 5.52 -14.34 22.92
CA GLU A 268 6.52 -13.49 23.57
C GLU A 268 6.60 -12.15 22.86
N ALA A 269 6.72 -11.07 23.64
CA ALA A 269 7.01 -9.75 23.11
C ALA A 269 7.97 -9.01 24.05
N THR A 270 9.03 -8.43 23.46
CA THR A 270 10.06 -7.70 24.21
C THR A 270 10.36 -6.36 23.56
N VAL A 271 10.81 -5.39 24.35
CA VAL A 271 11.40 -4.12 23.89
C VAL A 271 12.79 -4.01 24.51
N ASP A 272 13.81 -3.79 23.66
CA ASP A 272 15.23 -3.81 24.04
C ASP A 272 15.62 -5.10 24.82
N GLY A 273 15.00 -6.23 24.50
CA GLY A 273 15.23 -7.54 25.10
C GLY A 273 14.56 -7.79 26.45
N GLU A 274 13.80 -6.82 26.97
CA GLU A 274 13.05 -6.96 28.23
C GLU A 274 11.55 -7.16 27.92
N PRO A 275 10.84 -8.01 28.68
CA PRO A 275 9.40 -8.19 28.51
C PRO A 275 8.63 -6.87 28.61
N ILE A 276 7.57 -6.74 27.80
CA ILE A 276 6.70 -5.54 27.86
C ILE A 276 5.93 -5.52 29.18
N GLU A 277 6.02 -4.41 29.90
CA GLU A 277 5.34 -4.17 31.16
C GLU A 277 4.05 -3.37 30.93
N ASP A 278 2.88 -3.90 31.31
CA ASP A 278 1.55 -3.35 31.00
C ASP A 278 1.38 -1.85 31.30
N ASP A 279 1.87 -1.41 32.46
CA ASP A 279 1.69 -0.04 32.95
C ASP A 279 2.83 0.93 32.53
N ARG A 280 3.91 0.43 31.91
CA ARG A 280 5.01 1.25 31.42
C ARG A 280 4.60 1.97 30.14
N LEU A 281 4.99 3.23 29.99
CA LEU A 281 4.84 3.96 28.74
C LEU A 281 6.00 3.65 27.78
N TYR A 282 5.65 3.39 26.54
CA TYR A 282 6.58 3.17 25.44
C TYR A 282 6.35 4.22 24.36
N ARG A 283 7.45 4.72 23.80
CA ARG A 283 7.44 5.62 22.66
C ARG A 283 7.55 4.81 21.38
N VAL A 284 6.58 4.94 20.50
CA VAL A 284 6.53 4.25 19.21
C VAL A 284 6.59 5.28 18.09
N ALA A 285 7.60 5.19 17.23
CA ALA A 285 7.72 6.01 16.03
C ALA A 285 7.04 5.29 14.85
N THR A 286 6.14 5.98 14.16
CA THR A 286 5.33 5.41 13.09
C THR A 286 4.89 6.46 12.07
N ALA A 287 4.21 6.06 10.98
CA ALA A 287 3.59 6.98 10.03
C ALA A 287 2.38 7.68 10.65
N GLU A 288 2.20 8.98 10.36
CA GLU A 288 1.04 9.75 10.81
C GLU A 288 -0.29 9.11 10.39
N TYR A 289 -0.32 8.47 9.23
CA TYR A 289 -1.47 7.73 8.71
C TYR A 289 -2.12 6.81 9.76
N LEU A 290 -1.32 6.11 10.57
CA LEU A 290 -1.84 5.16 11.57
C LEU A 290 -2.63 5.81 12.71
N LEU A 291 -2.48 7.13 12.92
CA LEU A 291 -3.29 7.84 13.92
C LEU A 291 -4.71 8.13 13.43
N HIS A 292 -4.94 7.99 12.13
CA HIS A 292 -6.20 8.32 11.48
C HIS A 292 -6.90 7.12 10.86
N SER A 293 -6.19 5.97 10.76
CA SER A 293 -6.74 4.75 10.17
C SER A 293 -7.62 4.00 11.17
N ASP A 294 -8.88 3.76 10.79
CA ASP A 294 -9.78 2.88 11.55
C ASP A 294 -9.60 1.40 11.17
N HIS A 295 -8.83 1.11 10.11
CA HIS A 295 -8.65 -0.23 9.52
C HIS A 295 -7.31 -0.87 9.91
N GLU A 296 -6.29 -0.05 10.18
CA GLU A 296 -4.93 -0.48 10.51
C GLU A 296 -4.56 0.06 11.88
N PHE A 297 -4.15 -0.80 12.80
CA PHE A 297 -3.70 -0.44 14.14
C PHE A 297 -4.65 0.50 14.92
N PRO A 298 -5.94 0.16 15.05
CA PRO A 298 -6.95 1.03 15.65
C PRO A 298 -6.69 1.39 17.12
N THR A 299 -5.75 0.70 17.79
CA THR A 299 -5.30 1.09 19.13
C THR A 299 -4.49 2.39 19.10
N ILE A 300 -3.84 2.73 17.97
CA ILE A 300 -3.10 3.98 17.80
C ILE A 300 -4.10 5.09 17.42
N GLU A 301 -4.24 6.12 18.27
CA GLU A 301 -5.17 7.22 18.08
C GLU A 301 -4.44 8.56 18.24
N GLU A 302 -5.04 9.65 17.74
CA GLU A 302 -4.51 11.02 17.85
C GLU A 302 -4.19 11.43 19.30
N ARG A 303 -4.90 10.90 20.28
CA ARG A 303 -4.63 11.17 21.71
C ARG A 303 -3.24 10.70 22.18
N HIS A 304 -2.60 9.77 21.45
CA HIS A 304 -1.29 9.22 21.78
C HIS A 304 -0.14 10.04 21.19
N ARG A 305 -0.42 11.01 20.31
CA ARG A 305 0.61 11.83 19.66
C ARG A 305 1.49 12.54 20.71
N ALA A 306 2.78 12.28 20.64
CA ALA A 306 3.80 12.87 21.52
C ALA A 306 4.83 13.72 20.76
N GLY A 307 4.95 13.55 19.43
CA GLY A 307 5.88 14.30 18.62
C GLY A 307 5.65 14.10 17.12
N GLU A 308 6.24 14.98 16.33
CA GLU A 308 6.23 14.95 14.86
C GLU A 308 7.64 15.23 14.35
N PHE A 309 8.06 14.55 13.31
CA PHE A 309 9.40 14.59 12.75
C PHE A 309 9.35 14.85 11.24
N GLY A 310 10.43 14.59 10.51
CA GLY A 310 10.51 14.80 9.07
C GLY A 310 9.52 13.94 8.26
N ILE A 311 9.33 14.32 7.00
CA ILE A 311 8.56 13.52 6.03
C ILE A 311 9.19 12.13 5.89
N GLN A 312 8.39 11.09 5.76
CA GLN A 312 8.82 9.69 5.80
C GLN A 312 10.05 9.42 4.91
N HIS A 313 10.01 9.77 3.63
CA HIS A 313 11.13 9.50 2.71
C HIS A 313 12.38 10.36 3.00
N ASP A 314 12.23 11.56 3.59
CA ASP A 314 13.38 12.36 4.04
C ASP A 314 14.05 11.70 5.25
N VAL A 315 13.25 11.16 6.18
CA VAL A 315 13.75 10.37 7.32
C VAL A 315 14.52 9.15 6.85
N LEU A 316 14.02 8.42 5.82
CA LEU A 316 14.75 7.31 5.22
C LEU A 316 16.08 7.77 4.59
N ALA A 317 16.06 8.90 3.88
CA ALA A 317 17.25 9.43 3.22
C ALA A 317 18.33 9.83 4.23
N ASP A 318 17.95 10.48 5.32
CA ASP A 318 18.88 10.86 6.39
C ASP A 318 19.45 9.63 7.08
N HIS A 319 18.63 8.63 7.39
CA HIS A 319 19.08 7.37 7.97
C HIS A 319 20.03 6.61 7.03
N ALA A 320 19.70 6.56 5.72
CA ALA A 320 20.56 5.93 4.72
C ALA A 320 21.93 6.62 4.60
N ARG A 321 21.99 7.97 4.64
CA ARG A 321 23.26 8.74 4.60
C ARG A 321 24.14 8.44 5.81
N ASP A 322 23.54 8.12 6.96
CA ASP A 322 24.25 7.76 8.19
C ASP A 322 24.71 6.28 8.20
N GLY A 323 24.54 5.55 7.10
CA GLY A 323 24.96 4.16 6.94
C GLY A 323 23.89 3.12 7.26
N GLY A 324 22.62 3.54 7.27
CA GLY A 324 21.48 2.70 7.65
C GLY A 324 21.04 1.62 6.66
N LEU A 325 21.69 1.48 5.48
CA LEU A 325 21.41 0.40 4.52
C LEU A 325 22.21 -0.90 4.79
N ASP A 326 22.92 -0.99 5.88
CA ASP A 326 23.56 -2.24 6.35
C ASP A 326 22.63 -2.91 7.37
N VAL A 327 21.52 -3.47 6.87
CA VAL A 327 20.44 -4.05 7.67
C VAL A 327 20.19 -5.48 7.23
N ASP A 328 20.13 -6.41 8.19
CA ASP A 328 19.82 -7.82 7.99
C ASP A 328 18.48 -8.21 8.63
N VAL A 329 17.99 -9.42 8.33
CA VAL A 329 16.92 -10.08 9.07
C VAL A 329 17.51 -10.63 10.36
N GLU A 330 16.97 -10.25 11.52
CA GLU A 330 17.54 -10.50 12.85
C GLU A 330 16.63 -11.34 13.76
N GLY A 331 15.48 -11.79 13.24
CA GLY A 331 14.45 -12.49 14.02
C GLY A 331 13.64 -11.54 14.90
N ARG A 332 13.31 -10.34 14.38
CA ARG A 332 12.44 -9.39 15.08
C ARG A 332 11.00 -9.88 15.16
N ILE A 333 10.59 -10.70 14.16
CA ILE A 333 9.27 -11.29 14.07
C ILE A 333 9.47 -12.79 13.77
N GLU A 334 9.02 -13.65 14.67
CA GLU A 334 9.10 -15.09 14.54
C GLU A 334 7.70 -15.70 14.62
N PHE A 335 7.41 -16.66 13.74
CA PHE A 335 6.16 -17.41 13.75
C PHE A 335 6.39 -18.82 14.31
N VAL A 336 5.49 -19.26 15.18
CA VAL A 336 5.50 -20.61 15.74
C VAL A 336 4.13 -21.27 15.58
N HIS A 337 4.11 -22.60 15.55
CA HIS A 337 2.89 -23.37 15.51
C HIS A 337 2.72 -24.15 16.82
N SER A 338 1.63 -23.98 17.52
CA SER A 338 1.37 -24.62 18.84
C SER A 338 1.52 -26.14 18.81
N ALA A 339 1.28 -26.79 17.67
CA ALA A 339 1.28 -28.26 17.56
C ALA A 339 2.67 -28.90 17.55
N THR A 340 3.75 -28.18 17.26
CA THR A 340 5.08 -28.77 17.07
C THR A 340 6.21 -28.10 17.84
N GLY A 341 6.05 -26.87 18.30
CA GLY A 341 7.14 -26.11 18.95
C GLY A 341 8.36 -25.88 18.04
N GLU A 342 8.19 -26.05 16.73
CA GLU A 342 9.25 -25.84 15.74
C GLU A 342 9.05 -24.47 15.08
N ALA A 343 10.08 -23.62 15.19
CA ALA A 343 10.12 -22.33 14.52
C ALA A 343 10.21 -22.52 12.99
N ASN A 344 9.33 -21.88 12.25
CA ASN A 344 9.43 -21.81 10.79
C ASN A 344 10.49 -20.75 10.45
N THR A 345 11.69 -21.19 10.06
CA THR A 345 12.72 -20.27 9.57
C THR A 345 12.39 -19.96 8.11
N PRO A 346 12.32 -18.68 7.68
CA PRO A 346 12.11 -18.33 6.29
C PRO A 346 13.14 -19.03 5.39
N ALA A 347 12.71 -19.47 4.22
CA ALA A 347 13.61 -20.08 3.23
C ALA A 347 14.61 -19.01 2.72
N GLU A 348 15.89 -19.40 2.68
CA GLU A 348 17.01 -18.60 2.15
C GLU A 348 16.81 -18.18 0.68
#